data_573c507106497b4a882d58986e796388
#
_entry.id   573c507106497b4a882d58986e796388
#
_cell.length_a   1.000
_cell.length_b   1.000
_cell.length_c   1.000
_cell.angle_alpha   90.00
_cell.angle_beta   90.00
_cell.angle_gamma   90.00
#
_symmetry.space_group_name_H-M   'P 1'
#
loop_
_entity.id
_entity.type
_entity.pdbx_description
1 polymer ?
#
loop_
_entity_poly.entity_id
_entity_poly.type
_entity_poly.pdbx_seq_one_letter_code
_entity_poly.pdbx_strand_id
1 'polypeptide(L)'
;MNAAPRANRFVMQRINYWLANRSEITQNERIMKPYSLLFVIIFAALNCANSFAQEKAALQPNATVASLLAGSAGKSVELHLRSGEKMGGKIAQLTDSVVHLSSLTGAEYFDAFIDVKDVSAVVVRVGGR
;
A
#
# COMPACT_ATOMS: atom_id res chain seq x y z
N MET A 1 -35.06 -12.35 72.68
CA MET A 1 -33.83 -11.63 72.45
C MET A 1 -33.39 -11.97 71.03
N ASN A 2 -33.72 -11.13 70.05
CA ASN A 2 -33.43 -11.37 68.62
C ASN A 2 -32.29 -10.46 68.18
N ALA A 3 -31.16 -11.06 67.93
CA ALA A 3 -30.02 -10.38 67.30
C ALA A 3 -30.21 -10.45 65.80
N ALA A 4 -30.43 -9.32 65.13
CA ALA A 4 -30.51 -9.21 63.71
C ALA A 4 -29.06 -9.24 63.12
N PRO A 5 -28.84 -9.88 61.98
CA PRO A 5 -27.48 -10.03 61.37
C PRO A 5 -27.00 -8.70 60.77
N ARG A 6 -25.82 -8.30 61.20
CA ARG A 6 -25.08 -7.09 60.70
C ARG A 6 -24.50 -7.20 59.29
N ALA A 7 -25.01 -8.10 58.46
CA ALA A 7 -24.36 -8.43 57.17
C ALA A 7 -24.70 -7.54 55.98
N ASN A 8 -25.60 -6.55 56.09
CA ASN A 8 -26.16 -5.90 54.91
C ASN A 8 -25.61 -4.50 54.58
N ARG A 9 -24.73 -3.94 55.44
CA ARG A 9 -24.28 -2.56 55.22
C ARG A 9 -23.16 -2.47 54.20
N PHE A 10 -22.32 -3.47 54.11
CA PHE A 10 -21.20 -3.48 53.13
C PHE A 10 -21.62 -3.81 51.72
N VAL A 11 -22.62 -4.65 51.52
CA VAL A 11 -23.15 -5.02 50.20
C VAL A 11 -23.91 -3.86 49.56
N MET A 12 -24.72 -3.15 50.34
CA MET A 12 -25.45 -1.97 49.87
C MET A 12 -24.50 -0.83 49.44
N GLN A 13 -23.40 -0.65 50.16
CA GLN A 13 -22.44 0.40 49.84
C GLN A 13 -21.68 0.13 48.52
N ARG A 14 -21.40 -1.15 48.23
CA ARG A 14 -20.77 -1.54 46.95
C ARG A 14 -21.71 -1.42 45.75
N ILE A 15 -22.99 -1.70 45.95
CA ILE A 15 -24.02 -1.59 44.90
C ILE A 15 -24.24 -0.11 44.53
N ASN A 16 -24.31 0.77 45.54
CA ASN A 16 -24.50 2.19 45.33
C ASN A 16 -23.26 2.83 44.65
N TYR A 17 -22.06 2.37 44.98
CA TYR A 17 -20.86 2.81 44.31
C TYR A 17 -20.81 2.38 42.83
N TRP A 18 -21.29 1.18 42.53
CA TRP A 18 -21.34 0.64 41.18
C TRP A 18 -22.41 1.34 40.32
N LEU A 19 -23.56 1.67 40.92
CA LEU A 19 -24.65 2.39 40.25
C LEU A 19 -24.29 3.89 40.01
N ALA A 20 -23.59 4.52 40.94
CA ALA A 20 -23.14 5.91 40.79
C ALA A 20 -22.08 6.04 39.71
N ASN A 21 -21.23 5.03 39.54
CA ASN A 21 -20.18 5.06 38.51
C ASN A 21 -20.65 4.66 37.12
N ARG A 22 -21.87 4.12 37.00
CA ARG A 22 -22.44 3.73 35.70
C ARG A 22 -22.99 4.92 34.91
N SER A 23 -23.30 6.02 35.61
CA SER A 23 -23.82 7.22 34.94
C SER A 23 -22.76 8.09 34.29
N GLU A 24 -21.46 7.86 34.58
CA GLU A 24 -20.39 8.64 33.97
C GLU A 24 -19.85 8.05 32.66
N ILE A 25 -20.23 6.80 32.31
CA ILE A 25 -19.71 6.15 31.09
C ILE A 25 -20.51 6.55 29.83
N THR A 26 -21.65 7.19 29.98
CA THR A 26 -22.56 7.50 28.85
C THR A 26 -22.49 8.94 28.34
N GLN A 27 -21.58 9.78 28.86
CA GLN A 27 -21.48 11.18 28.42
C GLN A 27 -20.26 11.49 27.53
N ASN A 28 -19.57 10.46 27.02
CA ASN A 28 -18.54 10.70 26.02
C ASN A 28 -18.96 10.21 24.62
N GLU A 29 -20.23 10.37 24.28
CA GLU A 29 -20.59 10.51 22.88
C GLU A 29 -19.98 11.84 22.42
N ARG A 30 -18.74 11.76 21.98
CA ARG A 30 -18.16 12.81 21.15
C ARG A 30 -19.09 12.91 19.95
N ILE A 31 -20.03 13.86 20.03
CA ILE A 31 -20.69 14.41 18.86
C ILE A 31 -19.54 14.81 17.94
N MET A 32 -19.20 13.95 17.01
CA MET A 32 -18.28 14.30 15.92
C MET A 32 -18.93 15.50 15.26
N LYS A 33 -18.36 16.68 15.50
CA LYS A 33 -18.83 17.90 14.87
C LYS A 33 -18.90 17.62 13.38
N PRO A 34 -19.96 17.98 12.67
CA PRO A 34 -20.17 17.63 11.26
C PRO A 34 -19.00 18.04 10.35
N TYR A 35 -18.19 18.96 10.79
CA TYR A 35 -16.96 19.39 10.12
C TYR A 35 -15.87 18.29 10.06
N SER A 36 -15.84 17.37 11.03
CA SER A 36 -14.88 16.25 11.04
C SER A 36 -15.17 15.23 9.92
N LEU A 37 -16.46 14.95 9.67
CA LEU A 37 -16.89 14.10 8.57
C LEU A 37 -16.63 14.77 7.21
N LEU A 38 -16.85 16.08 7.11
CA LEU A 38 -16.59 16.84 5.89
C LEU A 38 -15.10 16.87 5.56
N PHE A 39 -14.21 16.98 6.55
CA PHE A 39 -12.77 16.93 6.37
C PHE A 39 -12.28 15.55 5.86
N VAL A 40 -12.86 14.46 6.39
CA VAL A 40 -12.53 13.10 5.94
C VAL A 40 -12.96 12.87 4.49
N ILE A 41 -14.13 13.37 4.10
CA ILE A 41 -14.64 13.25 2.72
C ILE A 41 -13.79 14.07 1.74
N ILE A 42 -13.38 15.28 2.11
CA ILE A 42 -12.51 16.14 1.28
C ILE A 42 -11.12 15.50 1.16
N PHE A 43 -10.57 14.93 2.23
CA PHE A 43 -9.27 14.26 2.18
C PHE A 43 -9.29 12.97 1.35
N ALA A 44 -10.39 12.22 1.39
CA ALA A 44 -10.59 11.04 0.54
C ALA A 44 -10.75 11.43 -0.95
N ALA A 45 -11.42 12.53 -1.26
CA ALA A 45 -11.59 13.00 -2.63
C ALA A 45 -10.27 13.51 -3.25
N LEU A 46 -9.37 14.10 -2.46
CA LEU A 46 -8.07 14.55 -2.97
C LEU A 46 -7.12 13.37 -3.31
N ASN A 47 -7.31 12.19 -2.72
CA ASN A 47 -6.49 11.03 -3.03
C ASN A 47 -6.95 10.24 -4.26
N CYS A 48 -8.18 10.47 -4.76
CA CYS A 48 -8.68 9.82 -5.97
C CYS A 48 -8.19 10.48 -7.28
N ALA A 49 -7.49 11.60 -7.20
CA ALA A 49 -6.99 12.32 -8.38
C ALA A 49 -5.65 11.79 -8.92
N ASN A 50 -5.17 10.62 -8.45
CA ASN A 50 -4.13 9.87 -9.16
C ASN A 50 -4.76 9.26 -10.41
N SER A 51 -5.16 10.13 -11.32
CA SER A 51 -5.64 9.83 -12.64
C SER A 51 -4.66 8.88 -13.32
N PHE A 52 -5.18 7.82 -13.89
CA PHE A 52 -4.55 7.01 -14.91
C PHE A 52 -4.18 7.88 -16.12
N ALA A 53 -3.19 8.77 -15.93
CA ALA A 53 -2.51 9.38 -17.05
C ALA A 53 -1.82 8.21 -17.75
N GLN A 54 -2.33 7.82 -18.91
CA GLN A 54 -1.68 6.91 -19.82
C GLN A 54 -0.32 7.54 -20.14
N GLU A 55 0.70 7.11 -19.41
CA GLU A 55 2.06 7.61 -19.54
C GLU A 55 2.56 7.10 -20.88
N LYS A 56 2.40 7.94 -21.91
CA LYS A 56 2.93 7.69 -23.22
C LYS A 56 4.44 7.63 -23.08
N ALA A 57 5.04 6.49 -23.45
CA ALA A 57 6.48 6.35 -23.41
C ALA A 57 7.12 7.46 -24.26
N ALA A 58 7.68 8.47 -23.59
CA ALA A 58 8.36 9.57 -24.24
C ALA A 58 9.88 9.37 -24.08
N LEU A 59 10.58 9.31 -25.19
CA LEU A 59 12.03 9.23 -25.20
C LEU A 59 12.60 10.59 -24.86
N GLN A 60 13.42 10.68 -23.83
CA GLN A 60 14.14 11.91 -23.49
C GLN A 60 15.43 12.03 -24.32
N PRO A 61 15.87 13.25 -24.65
CA PRO A 61 17.19 13.46 -25.24
C PRO A 61 18.26 12.84 -24.32
N ASN A 62 19.16 12.03 -24.87
CA ASN A 62 20.19 11.27 -24.14
C ASN A 62 19.66 10.07 -23.29
N ALA A 63 18.47 9.55 -23.58
CA ALA A 63 18.00 8.34 -22.96
C ALA A 63 18.93 7.16 -23.24
N THR A 64 19.33 6.47 -22.21
CA THR A 64 20.11 5.22 -22.29
C THR A 64 19.21 4.04 -21.90
N VAL A 65 19.62 2.81 -22.26
CA VAL A 65 18.91 1.60 -21.82
C VAL A 65 18.76 1.58 -20.29
N ALA A 66 19.80 1.96 -19.56
CA ALA A 66 19.76 2.04 -18.10
C ALA A 66 18.72 3.05 -17.60
N SER A 67 18.64 4.25 -18.22
CA SER A 67 17.64 5.25 -17.82
C SER A 67 16.22 4.83 -18.15
N LEU A 68 16.01 4.11 -19.26
CA LEU A 68 14.70 3.54 -19.62
C LEU A 68 14.27 2.44 -18.64
N LEU A 69 15.20 1.58 -18.22
CA LEU A 69 14.95 0.56 -17.20
C LEU A 69 14.61 1.21 -15.85
N ALA A 70 15.35 2.26 -15.46
CA ALA A 70 15.08 3.00 -14.22
C ALA A 70 13.67 3.63 -14.23
N GLY A 71 13.27 4.25 -15.33
CA GLY A 71 11.93 4.82 -15.52
C GLY A 71 10.81 3.77 -15.60
N SER A 72 11.18 2.50 -15.77
CA SER A 72 10.25 1.37 -15.85
C SER A 72 10.24 0.50 -14.59
N ALA A 73 10.91 0.93 -13.52
CA ALA A 73 10.91 0.22 -12.25
C ALA A 73 9.48 -0.05 -11.75
N GLY A 74 9.22 -1.28 -11.31
CA GLY A 74 7.89 -1.74 -10.89
C GLY A 74 6.91 -2.04 -12.02
N LYS A 75 7.28 -1.78 -13.29
CA LYS A 75 6.42 -2.08 -14.46
C LYS A 75 6.83 -3.44 -15.06
N SER A 76 5.87 -4.07 -15.77
CA SER A 76 6.17 -5.25 -16.59
C SER A 76 6.79 -4.83 -17.92
N VAL A 77 7.92 -5.45 -18.23
CA VAL A 77 8.69 -5.19 -19.46
C VAL A 77 9.07 -6.50 -20.13
N GLU A 78 9.38 -6.46 -21.40
CA GLU A 78 10.08 -7.52 -22.11
C GLU A 78 11.45 -7.02 -22.51
N LEU A 79 12.51 -7.68 -22.08
CA LEU A 79 13.89 -7.38 -22.41
C LEU A 79 14.36 -8.28 -23.55
N HIS A 80 14.91 -7.68 -24.56
CA HIS A 80 15.62 -8.41 -25.61
C HIS A 80 17.11 -8.35 -25.30
N LEU A 81 17.72 -9.52 -25.24
CA LEU A 81 19.13 -9.64 -24.94
C LEU A 81 19.97 -9.69 -26.24
N ARG A 82 21.23 -9.36 -26.12
CA ARG A 82 22.18 -9.48 -27.25
C ARG A 82 22.36 -10.90 -27.75
N SER A 83 22.10 -11.89 -26.89
CA SER A 83 22.07 -13.32 -27.27
C SER A 83 20.92 -13.67 -28.24
N GLY A 84 19.92 -12.79 -28.38
CA GLY A 84 18.69 -13.04 -29.13
C GLY A 84 17.54 -13.57 -28.25
N GLU A 85 17.81 -13.87 -26.99
CA GLU A 85 16.77 -14.28 -26.05
C GLU A 85 15.87 -13.10 -25.65
N LYS A 86 14.63 -13.45 -25.26
CA LYS A 86 13.64 -12.51 -24.76
C LYS A 86 13.21 -12.94 -23.37
N MET A 87 13.22 -12.02 -22.44
CA MET A 87 12.76 -12.24 -21.08
C MET A 87 11.72 -11.20 -20.68
N GLY A 88 10.50 -11.65 -20.41
CA GLY A 88 9.43 -10.83 -19.89
C GLY A 88 9.34 -10.97 -18.38
N GLY A 89 9.08 -9.85 -17.66
CA GLY A 89 8.92 -9.88 -16.23
C GLY A 89 8.67 -8.48 -15.68
N LYS A 90 8.54 -8.39 -14.36
CA LYS A 90 8.42 -7.12 -13.65
C LYS A 90 9.78 -6.67 -13.15
N ILE A 91 10.19 -5.44 -13.45
CA ILE A 91 11.42 -4.89 -12.87
C ILE A 91 11.22 -4.72 -11.36
N ALA A 92 11.87 -5.57 -10.57
CA ALA A 92 11.85 -5.52 -9.11
C ALA A 92 12.91 -4.54 -8.59
N GLN A 93 14.11 -4.61 -9.13
CA GLN A 93 15.23 -3.78 -8.73
C GLN A 93 16.17 -3.53 -9.92
N LEU A 94 16.84 -2.38 -9.91
CA LEU A 94 17.86 -2.01 -10.87
C LEU A 94 19.07 -1.45 -10.13
N THR A 95 20.25 -1.88 -10.54
CA THR A 95 21.55 -1.31 -10.17
C THR A 95 22.23 -0.75 -11.41
N ASP A 96 23.39 -0.16 -11.27
CA ASP A 96 24.16 0.39 -12.41
C ASP A 96 24.53 -0.68 -13.45
N SER A 97 24.62 -1.94 -13.04
CA SER A 97 25.08 -3.04 -13.91
C SER A 97 24.07 -4.17 -14.07
N VAL A 98 23.13 -4.35 -13.13
CA VAL A 98 22.23 -5.52 -13.11
C VAL A 98 20.78 -5.08 -12.97
N VAL A 99 19.91 -5.63 -13.80
CA VAL A 99 18.46 -5.57 -13.63
C VAL A 99 17.94 -6.88 -13.07
N HIS A 100 17.13 -6.77 -12.02
CA HIS A 100 16.41 -7.89 -11.40
C HIS A 100 14.97 -7.89 -11.93
N LEU A 101 14.60 -8.94 -12.61
CA LEU A 101 13.23 -9.23 -13.03
C LEU A 101 12.60 -10.26 -12.10
N SER A 102 11.40 -9.99 -11.65
CA SER A 102 10.54 -10.92 -10.92
C SER A 102 9.31 -11.26 -11.72
N SER A 103 8.62 -12.33 -11.33
CA SER A 103 7.39 -12.80 -12.00
C SER A 103 7.60 -12.94 -13.50
N LEU A 104 8.57 -13.78 -13.90
CA LEU A 104 8.92 -13.99 -15.30
C LEU A 104 7.74 -14.54 -16.10
N THR A 105 7.55 -14.05 -17.30
CA THR A 105 6.51 -14.53 -18.21
C THR A 105 6.78 -15.98 -18.59
N GLY A 106 5.87 -16.89 -18.21
CA GLY A 106 6.03 -18.33 -18.42
C GLY A 106 6.86 -19.05 -17.35
N ALA A 107 7.35 -18.31 -16.34
CA ALA A 107 8.12 -18.85 -15.22
C ALA A 107 7.92 -17.98 -13.97
N GLU A 108 6.67 -17.86 -13.51
CA GLU A 108 6.26 -16.89 -12.47
C GLU A 108 6.94 -17.10 -11.10
N TYR A 109 7.50 -18.28 -10.88
CA TYR A 109 8.21 -18.64 -9.63
C TYR A 109 9.73 -18.42 -9.71
N PHE A 110 10.21 -17.85 -10.82
CA PHE A 110 11.64 -17.59 -11.02
C PHE A 110 11.91 -16.11 -11.15
N ASP A 111 13.08 -15.73 -10.68
CA ASP A 111 13.63 -14.38 -10.84
C ASP A 111 14.84 -14.45 -11.78
N ALA A 112 15.06 -13.41 -12.57
CA ALA A 112 16.23 -13.29 -13.44
C ALA A 112 17.06 -12.08 -13.04
N PHE A 113 18.38 -12.28 -13.07
CA PHE A 113 19.36 -11.20 -12.89
C PHE A 113 20.14 -11.07 -14.21
N ILE A 114 20.04 -9.94 -14.87
CA ILE A 114 20.52 -9.72 -16.22
C ILE A 114 21.50 -8.53 -16.20
N ASP A 115 22.67 -8.67 -16.83
CA ASP A 115 23.58 -7.54 -17.00
C ASP A 115 22.94 -6.50 -17.94
N VAL A 116 22.90 -5.24 -17.50
CA VAL A 116 22.33 -4.13 -18.28
C VAL A 116 23.03 -3.98 -19.64
N LYS A 117 24.31 -4.36 -19.73
CA LYS A 117 25.07 -4.33 -20.99
C LYS A 117 24.61 -5.34 -22.04
N ASP A 118 23.98 -6.44 -21.56
CA ASP A 118 23.45 -7.47 -22.45
C ASP A 118 22.06 -7.15 -22.97
N VAL A 119 21.41 -6.12 -22.43
CA VAL A 119 20.09 -5.67 -22.90
C VAL A 119 20.28 -4.86 -24.18
N SER A 120 19.69 -5.32 -25.28
CA SER A 120 19.70 -4.66 -26.58
C SER A 120 18.46 -3.79 -26.80
N ALA A 121 17.30 -4.18 -26.25
CA ALA A 121 16.06 -3.41 -26.34
C ALA A 121 15.17 -3.64 -25.12
N VAL A 122 14.38 -2.63 -24.77
CA VAL A 122 13.37 -2.66 -23.70
C VAL A 122 12.01 -2.40 -24.31
N VAL A 123 11.10 -3.36 -24.19
CA VAL A 123 9.71 -3.24 -24.62
C VAL A 123 8.86 -3.02 -23.41
N VAL A 124 8.25 -1.85 -23.31
CA VAL A 124 7.37 -1.47 -22.19
C VAL A 124 5.93 -1.56 -22.63
N ARG A 125 5.08 -2.23 -21.85
CA ARG A 125 3.66 -2.28 -22.13
C ARG A 125 3.02 -0.94 -21.79
N VAL A 126 2.59 -0.21 -22.80
CA VAL A 126 1.93 1.09 -22.68
C VAL A 126 0.43 0.87 -22.77
N GLY A 127 -0.21 0.67 -21.64
CA GLY A 127 -1.66 0.48 -21.57
C GLY A 127 -2.11 -0.89 -22.08
N GLY A 128 -3.01 -1.48 -21.35
CA GLY A 128 -3.81 -2.62 -21.77
C GLY A 128 -5.24 -2.36 -21.31
N ARG A 129 -6.20 -2.54 -22.21
CA ARG A 129 -7.59 -2.66 -21.82
C ARG A 129 -7.82 -4.02 -21.20
#